data_06fed4f0c54cc90e2df5c24f9466a607
#
_entry.id   06fed4f0c54cc90e2df5c24f9466a607
#
_cell.length_a   1.000
_cell.length_b   1.000
_cell.length_c   1.000
_cell.angle_alpha   90.00
_cell.angle_beta   90.00
_cell.angle_gamma   90.00
#
_symmetry.space_group_name_H-M   'P 1'
#
loop_
_entity.id
_entity.type
_entity.pdbx_description
1 polymer ?
#
loop_
_entity_poly.entity_id
_entity_poly.type
_entity_poly.pdbx_seq_one_letter_code
_entity_poly.pdbx_strand_id
1 'polypeptide(L)'
;MPTDPIQDESNIRAARAHSNRSIARRNLLGVADSLAENFVAVIGDGTFVPTRAAYLKLFKQGFDNPKTSLTYNRIPDTIQLSTDNPIAAEQGHWIATDANNKTVYTGTYMAMWTHTEDGWKIRSELYVSLSHH
;
A
#
# COMPACT_ATOMS: atom_id res chain seq x y z
N MET A 1 10.61 13.79 -20.62
CA MET A 1 9.35 14.52 -20.42
C MET A 1 9.31 15.10 -19.02
N PRO A 2 9.10 16.39 -18.88
CA PRO A 2 8.90 16.94 -17.55
C PRO A 2 7.59 16.37 -16.97
N THR A 3 7.62 15.95 -15.72
CA THR A 3 6.45 15.52 -15.00
C THR A 3 5.73 16.73 -14.42
N ASP A 4 4.41 16.65 -14.31
CA ASP A 4 3.62 17.66 -13.60
C ASP A 4 3.47 17.17 -12.15
N PRO A 5 4.15 17.80 -11.17
CA PRO A 5 4.10 17.33 -9.78
C PRO A 5 2.68 17.29 -9.20
N ILE A 6 1.82 18.24 -9.58
CA ILE A 6 0.43 18.26 -9.11
C ILE A 6 -0.34 17.06 -9.64
N GLN A 7 -0.19 16.78 -10.93
CA GLN A 7 -0.84 15.64 -11.57
C GLN A 7 -0.25 14.33 -11.05
N ASP A 8 1.06 14.25 -10.85
CA ASP A 8 1.71 13.06 -10.32
C ASP A 8 1.24 12.75 -8.90
N GLU A 9 1.14 13.76 -8.03
CA GLU A 9 0.60 13.55 -6.69
C GLU A 9 -0.84 13.05 -6.73
N SER A 10 -1.67 13.63 -7.59
CA SER A 10 -3.06 13.22 -7.78
C SER A 10 -3.14 11.76 -8.26
N ASN A 11 -2.28 11.37 -9.19
CA ASN A 11 -2.23 10.01 -9.71
C ASN A 11 -1.80 9.00 -8.65
N ILE A 12 -0.84 9.36 -7.80
CA ILE A 12 -0.39 8.51 -6.68
C ILE A 12 -1.53 8.34 -5.66
N ARG A 13 -2.23 9.43 -5.32
CA ARG A 13 -3.38 9.35 -4.40
C ARG A 13 -4.47 8.46 -4.96
N ALA A 14 -4.76 8.56 -6.25
CA ALA A 14 -5.74 7.71 -6.92
C ALA A 14 -5.31 6.23 -6.92
N ALA A 15 -4.03 5.96 -7.16
CA ALA A 15 -3.49 4.61 -7.13
C ALA A 15 -3.55 4.00 -5.71
N ARG A 16 -3.25 4.80 -4.68
CA ARG A 16 -3.40 4.34 -3.28
C ARG A 16 -4.86 4.03 -2.97
N ALA A 17 -5.79 4.89 -3.38
CA ALA A 17 -7.22 4.65 -3.18
C ALA A 17 -7.68 3.38 -3.91
N HIS A 18 -7.19 3.14 -5.12
CA HIS A 18 -7.47 1.91 -5.87
C HIS A 18 -6.96 0.68 -5.11
N SER A 19 -5.75 0.74 -4.57
CA SER A 19 -5.19 -0.34 -3.76
C SER A 19 -6.05 -0.64 -2.53
N ASN A 20 -6.49 0.40 -1.81
CA ASN A 20 -7.39 0.24 -0.66
C ASN A 20 -8.71 -0.42 -1.05
N ARG A 21 -9.33 0.01 -2.14
CA ARG A 21 -10.58 -0.60 -2.63
C ARG A 21 -10.37 -2.05 -3.02
N SER A 22 -9.25 -2.36 -3.64
CA SER A 22 -8.91 -3.73 -4.05
C SER A 22 -8.78 -4.66 -2.83
N ILE A 23 -8.16 -4.18 -1.76
CA ILE A 23 -8.08 -4.92 -0.50
C ILE A 23 -9.50 -5.13 0.09
N ALA A 24 -10.29 -4.07 0.16
CA ALA A 24 -11.64 -4.14 0.72
C ALA A 24 -12.55 -5.12 -0.06
N ARG A 25 -12.34 -5.22 -1.37
CA ARG A 25 -13.10 -6.11 -2.27
C ARG A 25 -12.48 -7.49 -2.42
N ARG A 26 -11.37 -7.76 -1.73
CA ARG A 26 -10.60 -9.01 -1.86
C ARG A 26 -10.20 -9.30 -3.31
N ASN A 27 -9.84 -8.25 -4.03
CA ASN A 27 -9.41 -8.32 -5.42
C ASN A 27 -7.88 -8.39 -5.49
N LEU A 28 -7.34 -9.61 -5.54
CA LEU A 28 -5.89 -9.81 -5.52
C LEU A 28 -5.21 -9.18 -6.75
N LEU A 29 -5.83 -9.26 -7.92
CA LEU A 29 -5.29 -8.65 -9.14
C LEU A 29 -5.20 -7.14 -9.00
N GLY A 30 -6.19 -6.52 -8.36
CA GLY A 30 -6.19 -5.08 -8.11
C GLY A 30 -5.08 -4.67 -7.13
N VAL A 31 -4.83 -5.47 -6.09
CA VAL A 31 -3.70 -5.23 -5.18
C VAL A 31 -2.38 -5.35 -5.95
N ALA A 32 -2.23 -6.39 -6.76
CA ALA A 32 -1.03 -6.62 -7.55
C ALA A 32 -0.74 -5.50 -8.55
N ASP A 33 -1.78 -4.91 -9.10
CA ASP A 33 -1.68 -3.85 -10.11
C ASP A 33 -0.94 -2.62 -9.60
N SER A 34 -1.01 -2.33 -8.32
CA SER A 34 -0.36 -1.17 -7.70
C SER A 34 1.12 -1.41 -7.35
N LEU A 35 1.61 -2.66 -7.44
CA LEU A 35 2.95 -3.02 -6.99
C LEU A 35 3.94 -3.08 -8.14
N ALA A 36 5.13 -2.51 -7.94
CA ALA A 36 6.25 -2.68 -8.87
C ALA A 36 6.71 -4.14 -8.85
N GLU A 37 7.32 -4.60 -9.95
CA GLU A 37 7.80 -5.99 -10.07
C GLU A 37 8.83 -6.33 -8.99
N ASN A 38 9.68 -5.38 -8.62
CA ASN A 38 10.73 -5.54 -7.61
C ASN A 38 10.31 -5.03 -6.23
N PHE A 39 9.02 -5.05 -5.93
CA PHE A 39 8.45 -4.61 -4.66
C PHE A 39 9.03 -5.39 -3.48
N VAL A 40 9.27 -4.68 -2.37
CA VAL A 40 9.60 -5.25 -1.05
C VAL A 40 8.81 -4.53 0.03
N ALA A 41 8.61 -5.19 1.17
CA ALA A 41 7.92 -4.56 2.30
C ALA A 41 8.47 -5.04 3.64
N VAL A 42 8.30 -4.19 4.65
CA VAL A 42 8.37 -4.61 6.06
C VAL A 42 6.97 -4.37 6.62
N ILE A 43 6.32 -5.42 7.07
CA ILE A 43 4.94 -5.33 7.55
C ILE A 43 4.88 -4.97 9.03
N GLY A 44 3.68 -4.73 9.56
CA GLY A 44 3.47 -4.06 10.84
C GLY A 44 4.10 -4.69 12.06
N ASP A 45 4.40 -6.00 12.04
CA ASP A 45 5.08 -6.71 13.13
C ASP A 45 6.61 -6.79 12.94
N GLY A 46 7.15 -6.14 11.90
CA GLY A 46 8.57 -6.14 11.59
C GLY A 46 9.01 -7.25 10.64
N THR A 47 8.10 -8.09 10.16
CA THR A 47 8.45 -9.16 9.21
C THR A 47 8.83 -8.57 7.87
N PHE A 48 10.00 -8.98 7.36
CA PHE A 48 10.45 -8.58 6.02
C PHE A 48 9.80 -9.46 4.96
N VAL A 49 9.23 -8.82 3.94
CA VAL A 49 8.59 -9.49 2.79
C VAL A 49 9.46 -9.17 1.57
N PRO A 50 10.27 -10.14 1.11
CA PRO A 50 11.34 -9.86 0.15
C PRO A 50 10.90 -9.74 -1.30
N THR A 51 9.67 -10.14 -1.64
CA THR A 51 9.21 -10.13 -3.04
C THR A 51 7.75 -9.73 -3.13
N ARG A 52 7.38 -9.25 -4.32
CA ARG A 52 5.99 -9.00 -4.69
C ARG A 52 5.13 -10.26 -4.52
N ALA A 53 5.63 -11.41 -4.99
CA ALA A 53 4.91 -12.68 -4.89
C ALA A 53 4.64 -13.07 -3.44
N ALA A 54 5.61 -12.90 -2.54
CA ALA A 54 5.44 -13.19 -1.12
C ALA A 54 4.37 -12.29 -0.49
N TYR A 55 4.34 -11.00 -0.86
CA TYR A 55 3.35 -10.05 -0.38
C TYR A 55 1.93 -10.43 -0.83
N LEU A 56 1.79 -10.76 -2.11
CA LEU A 56 0.50 -11.19 -2.68
C LEU A 56 0.00 -12.48 -2.04
N LYS A 57 0.92 -13.40 -1.70
CA LYS A 57 0.56 -14.64 -1.00
C LYS A 57 -0.07 -14.36 0.36
N LEU A 58 0.44 -13.36 1.10
CA LEU A 58 -0.13 -12.96 2.38
C LEU A 58 -1.57 -12.44 2.20
N PHE A 59 -1.80 -11.59 1.19
CA PHE A 59 -3.15 -11.10 0.89
C PHE A 59 -4.07 -12.23 0.46
N LYS A 60 -3.58 -13.15 -0.38
CA LYS A 60 -4.39 -14.29 -0.82
C LYS A 60 -4.83 -15.15 0.37
N GLN A 61 -3.94 -15.42 1.31
CA GLN A 61 -4.27 -16.19 2.52
C GLN A 61 -5.38 -15.49 3.32
N GLY A 62 -5.29 -14.17 3.47
CA GLY A 62 -6.34 -13.40 4.14
C GLY A 62 -7.65 -13.43 3.37
N PHE A 63 -7.61 -13.23 2.06
CA PHE A 63 -8.81 -13.21 1.22
C PHE A 63 -9.53 -14.56 1.21
N ASP A 64 -8.79 -15.66 1.32
CA ASP A 64 -9.34 -17.02 1.39
C ASP A 64 -9.97 -17.32 2.77
N ASN A 65 -9.72 -16.48 3.77
CA ASN A 65 -10.21 -16.64 5.13
C ASN A 65 -10.95 -15.37 5.62
N PRO A 66 -12.07 -15.01 5.00
CA PRO A 66 -12.70 -13.71 5.23
C PRO A 66 -13.21 -13.47 6.66
N LYS A 67 -13.46 -14.55 7.43
CA LYS A 67 -13.93 -14.41 8.81
C LYS A 67 -12.83 -13.98 9.78
N THR A 68 -11.56 -14.26 9.45
CA THR A 68 -10.42 -14.00 10.33
C THR A 68 -9.47 -12.96 9.78
N SER A 69 -9.61 -12.60 8.50
CA SER A 69 -8.72 -11.63 7.87
C SER A 69 -9.13 -10.20 8.22
N LEU A 70 -8.14 -9.31 8.13
CA LEU A 70 -8.34 -7.89 8.34
C LEU A 70 -8.36 -7.16 7.00
N THR A 71 -9.10 -6.06 6.97
CA THR A 71 -9.09 -5.11 5.85
C THR A 71 -8.24 -3.92 6.24
N TYR A 72 -7.33 -3.51 5.36
CA TYR A 72 -6.38 -2.43 5.63
C TYR A 72 -6.76 -1.21 4.80
N ASN A 73 -6.91 -0.06 5.48
CA ASN A 73 -7.12 1.23 4.84
C ASN A 73 -5.90 2.11 5.12
N ARG A 74 -5.18 2.52 4.06
CA ARG A 74 -3.99 3.35 4.14
C ARG A 74 -4.36 4.76 3.72
N ILE A 75 -4.06 5.72 4.57
CA ILE A 75 -4.48 7.13 4.42
C ILE A 75 -3.22 7.98 4.30
N PRO A 76 -2.91 8.49 3.08
CA PRO A 76 -1.73 9.35 2.91
C PRO A 76 -1.89 10.67 3.67
N ASP A 77 -0.88 11.00 4.46
CA ASP A 77 -0.79 12.32 5.11
C ASP A 77 0.02 13.27 4.24
N THR A 78 1.12 12.78 3.65
CA THR A 78 1.97 13.57 2.74
C THR A 78 2.43 12.72 1.58
N ILE A 79 2.55 13.34 0.41
CA ILE A 79 3.18 12.76 -0.78
C ILE A 79 4.13 13.82 -1.31
N GLN A 80 5.41 13.45 -1.47
CA GLN A 80 6.46 14.35 -1.91
C GLN A 80 7.16 13.77 -3.14
N LEU A 81 7.15 14.51 -4.24
CA LEU A 81 7.78 14.11 -5.49
C LEU A 81 9.26 14.48 -5.47
N SER A 82 10.12 13.57 -5.96
CA SER A 82 11.52 13.89 -6.21
C SER A 82 11.62 14.87 -7.38
N THR A 83 12.52 15.85 -7.28
CA THR A 83 12.78 16.79 -8.39
C THR A 83 13.70 16.17 -9.45
N ASP A 84 14.52 15.19 -9.08
CA ASP A 84 15.59 14.67 -9.93
C ASP A 84 15.31 13.27 -10.49
N ASN A 85 14.44 12.50 -9.85
CA ASN A 85 14.21 11.12 -10.19
C ASN A 85 12.70 10.83 -10.30
N PRO A 86 12.28 9.83 -11.08
CA PRO A 86 10.87 9.47 -11.22
C PRO A 86 10.36 8.63 -10.03
N ILE A 87 10.51 9.19 -8.82
CA ILE A 87 10.12 8.54 -7.56
C ILE A 87 9.42 9.55 -6.65
N ALA A 88 8.68 9.03 -5.68
CA ALA A 88 7.97 9.84 -4.68
C ALA A 88 7.95 9.13 -3.34
N ALA A 89 7.88 9.91 -2.27
CA ALA A 89 7.72 9.42 -0.90
C ALA A 89 6.29 9.67 -0.44
N GLU A 90 5.70 8.65 0.16
CA GLU A 90 4.40 8.73 0.81
C GLU A 90 4.56 8.42 2.28
N GLN A 91 3.96 9.23 3.15
CA GLN A 91 3.86 8.96 4.58
C GLN A 91 2.40 9.07 4.97
N GLY A 92 1.96 8.17 5.85
CA GLY A 92 0.57 8.18 6.28
C GLY A 92 0.33 7.28 7.49
N HIS A 93 -0.94 7.06 7.74
CA HIS A 93 -1.38 6.15 8.80
C HIS A 93 -2.34 5.11 8.21
N TRP A 94 -2.47 4.00 8.91
CA TRP A 94 -3.32 2.91 8.46
C TRP A 94 -4.19 2.38 9.58
N ILE A 95 -5.33 1.84 9.18
CA ILE A 95 -6.32 1.26 10.08
C ILE A 95 -6.66 -0.13 9.55
N ALA A 96 -6.61 -1.13 10.42
CA ALA A 96 -7.04 -2.49 10.09
C ALA A 96 -8.36 -2.78 10.81
N THR A 97 -9.35 -3.25 10.06
CA THR A 97 -10.67 -3.57 10.58
C THR A 97 -10.97 -5.05 10.39
N ASP A 98 -11.78 -5.62 11.30
CA ASP A 98 -12.23 -7.01 11.20
C ASP A 98 -13.49 -7.13 10.34
N ALA A 99 -14.05 -8.36 10.27
CA ALA A 99 -15.24 -8.66 9.48
C ALA A 99 -16.49 -7.91 9.99
N ASN A 100 -16.48 -7.45 11.24
CA ASN A 100 -17.55 -6.66 11.83
C ASN A 100 -17.29 -5.15 11.74
N ASN A 101 -16.29 -4.76 10.95
CA ASN A 101 -15.90 -3.39 10.72
C ASN A 101 -15.38 -2.68 11.99
N LYS A 102 -14.86 -3.46 12.95
CA LYS A 102 -14.23 -2.91 14.16
C LYS A 102 -12.74 -2.72 13.92
N THR A 103 -12.21 -1.61 14.41
CA THR A 103 -10.78 -1.34 14.36
C THR A 103 -10.04 -2.31 15.28
N VAL A 104 -9.05 -3.03 14.71
CA VAL A 104 -8.22 -3.99 15.45
C VAL A 104 -6.83 -3.44 15.67
N TYR A 105 -6.21 -2.88 14.62
CA TYR A 105 -4.88 -2.27 14.69
C TYR A 105 -4.89 -0.90 14.03
N THR A 106 -4.01 -0.04 14.51
CA THR A 106 -3.66 1.21 13.85
C THR A 106 -2.15 1.40 13.86
N GLY A 107 -1.64 2.19 12.94
CA GLY A 107 -0.22 2.45 12.86
C GLY A 107 0.13 3.49 11.82
N THR A 108 1.42 3.56 11.52
CA THR A 108 1.97 4.45 10.51
C THR A 108 2.63 3.65 9.40
N TYR A 109 2.80 4.28 8.24
CA TYR A 109 3.53 3.66 7.14
C TYR A 109 4.27 4.70 6.32
N MET A 110 5.23 4.22 5.57
CA MET A 110 5.94 4.97 4.55
C MET A 110 5.98 4.11 3.28
N ALA A 111 5.97 4.76 2.14
CA ALA A 111 6.07 4.07 0.85
C ALA A 111 6.94 4.86 -0.11
N MET A 112 7.64 4.14 -0.96
CA MET A 112 8.33 4.71 -2.11
C MET A 112 7.58 4.30 -3.36
N TRP A 113 7.18 5.29 -4.16
CA TRP A 113 6.56 5.09 -5.46
C TRP A 113 7.60 5.30 -6.56
N THR A 114 7.45 4.55 -7.63
CA THR A 114 8.27 4.71 -8.84
C THR A 114 7.36 4.89 -10.05
N HIS A 115 7.72 5.82 -10.93
CA HIS A 115 6.98 6.05 -12.17
C HIS A 115 7.48 5.09 -13.24
N THR A 116 6.60 4.27 -13.78
CA THR A 116 6.89 3.28 -14.81
C THR A 116 6.12 3.62 -16.09
N GLU A 117 6.34 2.85 -17.14
CA GLU A 117 5.57 2.98 -18.39
C GLU A 117 4.07 2.76 -18.15
N ASP A 118 3.73 1.95 -17.15
CA ASP A 118 2.34 1.63 -16.80
C ASP A 118 1.77 2.54 -15.70
N GLY A 119 2.47 3.63 -15.38
CA GLY A 119 2.08 4.59 -14.36
C GLY A 119 2.85 4.44 -13.07
N TRP A 120 2.33 5.04 -12.00
CA TRP A 120 2.96 4.99 -10.68
C TRP A 120 2.71 3.65 -10.01
N LYS A 121 3.80 2.99 -9.53
CA LYS A 121 3.75 1.71 -8.82
C LYS A 121 4.50 1.83 -7.50
N ILE A 122 4.08 1.04 -6.52
CA ILE A 122 4.72 1.01 -5.20
C ILE A 122 5.99 0.17 -5.29
N ARG A 123 7.15 0.78 -5.01
CA ARG A 123 8.45 0.11 -4.99
C ARG A 123 8.71 -0.56 -3.65
N SER A 124 8.28 0.09 -2.55
CA SER A 124 8.46 -0.45 -1.21
C SER A 124 7.46 0.15 -0.24
N GLU A 125 7.16 -0.61 0.82
CA GLU A 125 6.33 -0.15 1.93
C GLU A 125 6.96 -0.56 3.25
N LEU A 126 6.81 0.30 4.26
CA LEU A 126 7.24 0.04 5.62
C LEU A 126 6.06 0.36 6.55
N TYR A 127 5.57 -0.64 7.26
CA TYR A 127 4.45 -0.50 8.20
C TYR A 127 4.92 -0.70 9.63
N VAL A 128 4.37 0.08 10.56
CA VAL A 128 4.58 -0.13 11.99
C VAL A 128 3.21 -0.19 12.66
N SER A 129 2.91 -1.30 13.34
CA SER A 129 1.73 -1.42 14.18
C SER A 129 2.01 -0.70 15.50
N LEU A 130 1.23 0.35 15.79
CA LEU A 130 1.43 1.16 16.99
C LEU A 130 0.41 0.84 18.09
N SER A 131 -0.81 0.50 17.72
CA SER A 131 -1.89 0.25 18.68
C SER A 131 -2.71 -0.97 18.29
N HIS A 132 -3.03 -1.78 19.27
CA HIS A 132 -3.94 -2.92 19.16
C HIS A 132 -5.18 -2.62 20.00
N HIS A 133 -6.31 -2.73 19.39
CA HIS A 133 -7.61 -2.41 20.01
C HIS A 133 -8.42 -3.62 20.44
#